data_af9389ad69d908389c111df8bc660a6e
#
_entry.id   af9389ad69d908389c111df8bc660a6e
#
_cell.length_a   1.000
_cell.length_b   1.000
_cell.length_c   1.000
_cell.angle_alpha   90.00
_cell.angle_beta   90.00
_cell.angle_gamma   90.00
#
_symmetry.space_group_name_H-M   'P 1'
#
loop_
_entity.id
_entity.type
_entity.pdbx_description
1 polymer ?
#
loop_
_entity_poly.entity_id
_entity_poly.type
_entity_poly.pdbx_seq_one_letter_code
_entity_poly.pdbx_strand_id
1 'polypeptide(L)'
;MPSLWAEVISPKIKTLLGKKMDNDIYDKQNQQLHPQDILKNQAEKWQISLTSEQFARKLDETDPLQHTRNEFYVPKIGTLLHGEFIDAADKSHTDPDKDCIYFCGHSLGLQPKRVRKSIDSWLKDWAELGVRGHVHGTNPFAKCDYPCIPALKTLLGAKDNEVGVMNQLSSNIHFMMISFYRPTKERFKILYEDRAFPSDGYAIHSQIRFHGFDPTEAAVLLKPRENETYIRTEDILELLKEQGQSIALVLLSGIQFYTGQFFDIKTITHAAQQQGCVAGWDLAHAVGNVPLELHDWNVDFAVFCSYKYLNSGAGCVGGIFVHSNHFDKQYPHLDGWWGNRYETRFEMRPGKYNFQIEKIVINNTIEIEMDRDTGACGFRVSNPSIHQCAVFAASLEIFEEVGIDKLRAKSKLLTQYLQYLIENEINQSSNNLKIQLITPSDPEQRGAQLSMRISGVDGKKLFNELERSGVCSDLRADVIRIAPIPLYNTFMDVYQFVSLLKTIKI
;
A
#
# COMPACT_ATOMS: atom_id res chain seq x y z
N MET A 1 32.15 -2.64 -11.75
CA MET A 1 32.65 -1.33 -11.29
C MET A 1 31.64 -0.85 -10.25
N PRO A 2 32.04 -0.56 -9.00
CA PRO A 2 31.11 -0.09 -7.97
C PRO A 2 30.62 1.33 -8.32
N SER A 3 29.36 1.59 -8.00
CA SER A 3 28.58 2.75 -8.36
C SER A 3 29.16 4.08 -7.83
N LEU A 4 29.29 5.05 -8.72
CA LEU A 4 29.70 6.46 -8.46
C LEU A 4 28.63 7.27 -7.68
N TRP A 5 27.61 6.65 -7.11
CA TRP A 5 26.50 7.32 -6.40
C TRP A 5 26.69 7.46 -4.89
N ALA A 6 27.76 6.91 -4.33
CA ALA A 6 27.98 6.92 -2.87
C ALA A 6 28.62 8.20 -2.32
N GLU A 7 29.00 9.19 -3.13
CA GLU A 7 29.82 10.34 -2.69
C GLU A 7 29.13 11.72 -2.68
N VAL A 8 27.84 11.84 -2.94
CA VAL A 8 27.15 13.14 -2.98
C VAL A 8 26.21 13.37 -1.78
N ILE A 9 26.42 12.72 -0.67
CA ILE A 9 25.75 13.12 0.57
C ILE A 9 26.59 14.24 1.20
N SER A 10 26.08 15.49 1.11
CA SER A 10 26.73 16.67 1.69
C SER A 10 27.15 16.41 3.14
N PRO A 11 28.40 16.78 3.53
CA PRO A 11 28.88 16.64 4.91
C PRO A 11 27.97 17.31 5.96
N LYS A 12 27.17 18.31 5.57
CA LYS A 12 26.17 18.95 6.43
C LYS A 12 25.03 18.03 6.84
N ILE A 13 24.63 17.09 5.98
CA ILE A 13 23.57 16.10 6.30
C ILE A 13 24.11 15.04 7.25
N LYS A 14 25.36 14.59 7.07
CA LYS A 14 26.00 13.65 8.03
C LYS A 14 26.17 14.26 9.43
N THR A 15 26.38 15.57 9.54
CA THR A 15 26.52 16.27 10.83
C THR A 15 25.17 16.50 11.52
N LEU A 16 24.08 16.64 10.75
CA LEU A 16 22.71 16.71 11.29
C LEU A 16 22.19 15.33 11.75
N LEU A 17 22.59 14.25 11.09
CA LEU A 17 22.25 12.87 11.46
C LEU A 17 23.10 12.34 12.62
N GLY A 18 24.22 12.97 12.95
CA GLY A 18 25.17 12.54 14.00
C GLY A 18 24.91 13.08 15.40
N LYS A 19 23.95 13.98 15.60
CA LYS A 19 23.50 14.34 16.94
C LYS A 19 22.47 13.29 17.37
N LYS A 20 22.88 12.30 18.19
CA LYS A 20 21.96 11.53 19.03
C LYS A 20 21.09 12.55 19.79
N MET A 21 19.85 12.74 19.33
CA MET A 21 18.85 13.35 20.19
C MET A 21 18.53 12.31 21.27
N ASP A 22 18.87 12.60 22.52
CA ASP A 22 18.59 11.75 23.69
C ASP A 22 17.08 11.53 23.94
N ASN A 23 16.21 11.80 22.97
CA ASN A 23 14.75 11.79 23.06
C ASN A 23 14.06 11.33 21.76
N ASP A 24 14.64 10.41 20.99
CA ASP A 24 13.95 9.87 19.81
C ASP A 24 12.79 8.97 20.29
N ILE A 25 11.55 9.48 20.15
CA ILE A 25 10.31 8.75 20.54
C ILE A 25 10.10 7.49 19.68
N TYR A 26 10.85 7.33 18.58
CA TYR A 26 10.81 6.17 17.68
C TYR A 26 11.98 5.21 17.88
N ASP A 27 12.76 5.38 18.96
CA ASP A 27 13.88 4.48 19.22
C ASP A 27 13.41 3.03 19.48
N LYS A 28 14.33 2.06 19.36
CA LYS A 28 14.03 0.64 19.52
C LYS A 28 13.51 0.26 20.91
N GLN A 29 13.84 1.02 21.97
CA GLN A 29 13.35 0.75 23.31
C GLN A 29 11.88 1.18 23.43
N ASN A 30 11.55 2.34 22.89
CA ASN A 30 10.16 2.81 22.84
C ASN A 30 9.27 1.91 21.96
N GLN A 31 9.80 1.36 20.87
CA GLN A 31 9.03 0.45 19.98
C GLN A 31 8.56 -0.84 20.67
N GLN A 32 9.13 -1.21 21.82
CA GLN A 32 8.69 -2.36 22.62
C GLN A 32 7.52 -2.03 23.57
N LEU A 33 7.26 -0.75 23.80
CA LEU A 33 6.15 -0.30 24.64
C LEU A 33 4.87 -0.16 23.81
N HIS A 34 3.74 -0.33 24.48
CA HIS A 34 2.45 0.00 23.85
C HIS A 34 2.42 1.50 23.50
N PRO A 35 1.96 1.92 22.31
CA PRO A 35 1.98 3.33 21.90
C PRO A 35 1.26 4.27 22.88
N GLN A 36 0.21 3.80 23.56
CA GLN A 36 -0.48 4.58 24.59
C GLN A 36 0.42 4.88 25.80
N ASP A 37 1.27 3.93 26.18
CA ASP A 37 2.19 4.14 27.31
C ASP A 37 3.29 5.12 26.94
N ILE A 38 3.75 5.08 25.70
CA ILE A 38 4.69 6.09 25.18
C ILE A 38 4.08 7.49 25.29
N LEU A 39 2.84 7.67 24.83
CA LEU A 39 2.14 8.96 24.90
C LEU A 39 1.94 9.42 26.36
N LYS A 40 1.54 8.52 27.26
CA LYS A 40 1.39 8.82 28.71
C LYS A 40 2.71 9.24 29.34
N ASN A 41 3.79 8.49 29.09
CA ASN A 41 5.11 8.80 29.60
C ASN A 41 5.61 10.17 29.11
N GLN A 42 5.33 10.54 27.85
CA GLN A 42 5.68 11.88 27.35
C GLN A 42 4.83 12.97 28.03
N ALA A 43 3.53 12.74 28.26
CA ALA A 43 2.66 13.68 28.95
C ALA A 43 3.13 13.94 30.39
N GLU A 44 3.49 12.90 31.12
CA GLU A 44 4.05 12.98 32.48
C GLU A 44 5.40 13.70 32.46
N LYS A 45 6.31 13.32 31.58
CA LYS A 45 7.63 13.95 31.42
C LYS A 45 7.54 15.45 31.16
N TRP A 46 6.60 15.87 30.33
CA TRP A 46 6.41 17.27 29.98
C TRP A 46 5.46 18.00 30.93
N GLN A 47 4.74 17.29 31.80
CA GLN A 47 3.68 17.83 32.66
C GLN A 47 2.58 18.53 31.84
N ILE A 48 2.20 17.95 30.71
CA ILE A 48 1.22 18.48 29.76
C ILE A 48 0.11 17.44 29.59
N SER A 49 -1.17 17.87 29.62
CA SER A 49 -2.31 16.98 29.38
C SER A 49 -2.28 16.42 27.96
N LEU A 50 -2.50 15.09 27.80
CA LEU A 50 -2.64 14.42 26.52
C LEU A 50 -3.72 15.03 25.60
N THR A 51 -4.78 15.61 26.18
CA THR A 51 -5.89 16.18 25.41
C THR A 51 -5.71 17.66 25.08
N SER A 52 -4.54 18.25 25.40
CA SER A 52 -4.26 19.66 25.13
C SER A 52 -3.61 19.88 23.78
N GLU A 53 -3.88 21.05 23.18
CA GLU A 53 -3.18 21.50 21.95
C GLU A 53 -1.66 21.55 22.17
N GLN A 54 -1.22 21.99 23.36
CA GLN A 54 0.19 22.08 23.69
C GLN A 54 0.89 20.72 23.59
N PHE A 55 0.22 19.63 23.95
CA PHE A 55 0.78 18.29 23.85
C PHE A 55 1.00 17.88 22.39
N ALA A 56 0.00 18.07 21.52
CA ALA A 56 0.11 17.79 20.10
C ALA A 56 1.24 18.60 19.44
N ARG A 57 1.33 19.89 19.76
CA ARG A 57 2.40 20.78 19.29
C ARG A 57 3.78 20.30 19.75
N LYS A 58 3.88 19.85 21.00
CA LYS A 58 5.15 19.35 21.56
C LYS A 58 5.57 18.03 20.93
N LEU A 59 4.62 17.15 20.60
CA LEU A 59 4.90 15.93 19.81
C LEU A 59 5.45 16.27 18.43
N ASP A 60 4.85 17.23 17.71
CA ASP A 60 5.33 17.66 16.40
C ASP A 60 6.73 18.31 16.48
N GLU A 61 7.01 19.14 17.49
CA GLU A 61 8.34 19.75 17.71
C GLU A 61 9.44 18.71 17.94
N THR A 62 9.09 17.56 18.52
CA THR A 62 10.03 16.47 18.83
C THR A 62 10.00 15.35 17.81
N ASP A 63 9.14 15.42 16.79
CA ASP A 63 9.03 14.42 15.73
C ASP A 63 10.24 14.47 14.78
N PRO A 64 11.11 13.45 14.77
CA PRO A 64 12.26 13.42 13.86
C PRO A 64 11.86 13.33 12.39
N LEU A 65 10.60 12.96 12.09
CA LEU A 65 10.04 12.89 10.74
C LEU A 65 9.22 14.12 10.35
N GLN A 66 9.20 15.20 11.15
CA GLN A 66 8.43 16.40 10.83
C GLN A 66 8.80 16.98 9.46
N HIS A 67 10.08 16.90 9.07
CA HIS A 67 10.59 17.42 7.81
C HIS A 67 10.01 16.73 6.57
N THR A 68 9.53 15.48 6.67
CA THR A 68 9.04 14.71 5.51
C THR A 68 7.77 15.33 4.90
N ARG A 69 6.93 16.03 5.68
CA ARG A 69 5.78 16.78 5.17
C ARG A 69 6.18 17.77 4.07
N ASN A 70 7.37 18.36 4.17
CA ASN A 70 7.87 19.33 3.18
C ASN A 70 8.17 18.70 1.82
N GLU A 71 8.26 17.38 1.73
CA GLU A 71 8.43 16.66 0.47
C GLU A 71 7.14 16.57 -0.37
N PHE A 72 6.00 16.95 0.19
CA PHE A 72 4.69 16.78 -0.45
C PHE A 72 3.98 18.11 -0.72
N TYR A 73 3.11 18.10 -1.75
CA TYR A 73 2.14 19.15 -1.96
C TYR A 73 0.88 18.82 -1.18
N VAL A 74 0.61 19.56 -0.11
CA VAL A 74 -0.64 19.45 0.64
C VAL A 74 -1.65 20.40 -0.01
N PRO A 75 -2.85 19.92 -0.42
CA PRO A 75 -3.88 20.78 -1.01
C PRO A 75 -4.31 21.90 -0.06
N LYS A 76 -4.58 23.07 -0.61
CA LYS A 76 -5.17 24.19 0.14
C LYS A 76 -6.67 23.99 0.30
N ILE A 77 -7.23 24.42 1.42
CA ILE A 77 -8.67 24.33 1.71
C ILE A 77 -9.48 24.96 0.59
N GLY A 78 -9.11 26.18 0.16
CA GLY A 78 -9.78 26.87 -0.93
C GLY A 78 -9.76 26.12 -2.27
N THR A 79 -8.70 25.37 -2.54
CA THR A 79 -8.61 24.57 -3.77
C THR A 79 -9.53 23.34 -3.72
N LEU A 80 -9.64 22.67 -2.57
CA LEU A 80 -10.52 21.50 -2.41
C LEU A 80 -12.01 21.89 -2.50
N LEU A 81 -12.34 23.10 -2.02
CA LEU A 81 -13.73 23.59 -2.00
C LEU A 81 -14.19 24.24 -3.32
N HIS A 82 -13.33 24.31 -4.34
CA HIS A 82 -13.68 24.88 -5.67
C HIS A 82 -14.30 23.87 -6.66
N GLY A 83 -14.69 22.66 -6.22
CA GLY A 83 -15.38 21.70 -7.06
C GLY A 83 -16.90 21.87 -7.07
N GLU A 84 -17.58 21.23 -8.04
CA GLU A 84 -19.06 21.25 -8.24
C GLU A 84 -19.88 20.70 -7.05
N PHE A 85 -19.22 20.29 -5.98
CA PHE A 85 -19.84 19.63 -4.82
C PHE A 85 -20.21 20.58 -3.68
N ILE A 86 -19.87 21.88 -3.77
CA ILE A 86 -20.14 22.86 -2.71
C ILE A 86 -20.73 24.12 -3.33
N ASP A 87 -21.99 24.43 -2.95
CA ASP A 87 -22.64 25.67 -3.33
C ASP A 87 -21.79 26.88 -2.96
N ALA A 88 -21.57 27.79 -3.90
CA ALA A 88 -20.77 29.00 -3.73
C ALA A 88 -21.25 29.92 -2.57
N ALA A 89 -22.47 29.72 -2.09
CA ALA A 89 -23.04 30.42 -0.94
C ALA A 89 -22.54 29.89 0.42
N ASP A 90 -21.94 28.71 0.45
CA ASP A 90 -21.61 27.96 1.66
C ASP A 90 -20.08 27.85 1.85
N LYS A 91 -19.36 28.92 1.43
CA LYS A 91 -17.90 28.99 1.61
C LYS A 91 -17.56 28.89 3.09
N SER A 92 -16.66 27.96 3.37
CA SER A 92 -16.20 27.63 4.70
C SER A 92 -15.83 28.86 5.56
N HIS A 93 -16.04 28.75 6.85
CA HIS A 93 -15.53 29.68 7.86
C HIS A 93 -14.02 29.59 8.06
N THR A 94 -13.31 28.79 7.25
CA THR A 94 -11.88 28.51 7.32
C THR A 94 -11.10 29.32 6.29
N ASP A 95 -9.90 29.74 6.64
CA ASP A 95 -8.96 30.42 5.75
C ASP A 95 -8.63 29.55 4.51
N PRO A 96 -8.96 29.99 3.28
CA PRO A 96 -8.77 29.21 2.07
C PRO A 96 -7.31 28.91 1.73
N ASP A 97 -6.37 29.70 2.27
CA ASP A 97 -4.94 29.54 2.01
C ASP A 97 -4.24 28.56 2.96
N LYS A 98 -4.96 28.06 3.96
CA LYS A 98 -4.43 27.01 4.84
C LYS A 98 -4.37 25.66 4.15
N ASP A 99 -3.40 24.85 4.54
CA ASP A 99 -3.33 23.44 4.18
C ASP A 99 -4.55 22.70 4.74
N CYS A 100 -5.13 21.79 3.95
CA CYS A 100 -6.16 20.89 4.46
C CYS A 100 -5.56 19.84 5.41
N ILE A 101 -6.40 19.28 6.28
CA ILE A 101 -6.08 18.06 7.02
C ILE A 101 -6.35 16.87 6.08
N TYR A 102 -5.30 16.35 5.45
CA TYR A 102 -5.44 15.31 4.42
C TYR A 102 -5.32 13.92 5.03
N PHE A 103 -6.46 13.27 5.28
CA PHE A 103 -6.53 11.91 5.84
C PHE A 103 -6.94 10.83 4.83
N CYS A 104 -6.80 11.12 3.53
CA CYS A 104 -7.21 10.24 2.42
C CYS A 104 -6.06 9.48 1.74
N GLY A 105 -4.87 9.43 2.33
CA GLY A 105 -3.73 8.73 1.73
C GLY A 105 -3.93 7.23 1.48
N HIS A 106 -4.87 6.62 2.16
CA HIS A 106 -5.33 5.24 1.93
C HIS A 106 -6.17 5.07 0.64
N SER A 107 -6.62 6.17 0.05
CA SER A 107 -7.34 6.19 -1.24
C SER A 107 -6.46 6.73 -2.37
N LEU A 108 -5.82 7.88 -2.14
CA LEU A 108 -4.83 8.49 -3.03
C LEU A 108 -3.77 9.22 -2.18
N GLY A 109 -2.51 8.85 -2.34
CA GLY A 109 -1.41 9.55 -1.67
C GLY A 109 -1.16 10.96 -2.24
N LEU A 110 -0.56 11.83 -1.43
CA LEU A 110 -0.17 13.18 -1.85
C LEU A 110 0.99 13.14 -2.86
N GLN A 111 1.02 14.14 -3.75
CA GLN A 111 2.09 14.26 -4.75
C GLN A 111 3.42 14.63 -4.09
N PRO A 112 4.49 13.81 -4.24
CA PRO A 112 5.84 14.19 -3.87
C PRO A 112 6.36 15.32 -4.78
N LYS A 113 7.01 16.33 -4.20
CA LYS A 113 7.56 17.48 -4.97
C LYS A 113 8.63 17.07 -5.98
N ARG A 114 9.43 16.05 -5.65
CA ARG A 114 10.53 15.53 -6.49
C ARG A 114 10.03 14.84 -7.78
N VAL A 115 8.77 14.42 -7.83
CA VAL A 115 8.15 13.81 -9.01
C VAL A 115 8.29 14.69 -10.27
N ARG A 116 8.08 15.99 -10.13
CA ARG A 116 8.18 16.90 -11.28
C ARG A 116 9.56 16.87 -11.92
N LYS A 117 10.62 16.96 -11.11
CA LYS A 117 12.00 16.89 -11.59
C LYS A 117 12.30 15.54 -12.26
N SER A 118 11.77 14.45 -11.71
CA SER A 118 11.94 13.11 -12.30
C SER A 118 11.29 13.04 -13.68
N ILE A 119 10.02 13.45 -13.81
CA ILE A 119 9.31 13.46 -15.11
C ILE A 119 10.05 14.35 -16.12
N ASP A 120 10.47 15.55 -15.74
CA ASP A 120 11.17 16.49 -16.63
C ASP A 120 12.48 15.86 -17.16
N SER A 121 13.20 15.09 -16.34
CA SER A 121 14.40 14.35 -16.76
C SER A 121 14.10 13.30 -17.84
N TRP A 122 13.03 12.53 -17.66
CA TRP A 122 12.62 11.52 -18.66
C TRP A 122 12.11 12.15 -19.96
N LEU A 123 11.36 13.25 -19.86
CA LEU A 123 10.90 14.00 -21.03
C LEU A 123 12.07 14.59 -21.82
N LYS A 124 13.10 15.07 -21.12
CA LYS A 124 14.33 15.56 -21.74
C LYS A 124 15.04 14.46 -22.51
N ASP A 125 15.29 13.30 -21.87
CA ASP A 125 15.94 12.17 -22.55
C ASP A 125 15.14 11.74 -23.80
N TRP A 126 13.81 11.73 -23.73
CA TRP A 126 12.99 11.41 -24.89
C TRP A 126 13.10 12.45 -26.01
N ALA A 127 13.05 13.73 -25.68
CA ALA A 127 13.15 14.81 -26.67
C ALA A 127 14.51 14.85 -27.37
N GLU A 128 15.61 14.59 -26.63
CA GLU A 128 16.97 14.71 -27.14
C GLU A 128 17.47 13.42 -27.83
N LEU A 129 17.04 12.25 -27.35
CA LEU A 129 17.55 10.96 -27.78
C LEU A 129 16.61 10.18 -28.71
N GLY A 130 15.30 10.45 -28.67
CA GLY A 130 14.30 9.69 -29.43
C GLY A 130 14.44 8.19 -29.18
N VAL A 131 14.49 7.38 -30.24
CA VAL A 131 14.63 5.92 -30.14
C VAL A 131 15.91 5.46 -29.45
N ARG A 132 16.98 6.27 -29.49
CA ARG A 132 18.23 5.96 -28.79
C ARG A 132 18.08 5.99 -27.26
N GLY A 133 17.08 6.68 -26.75
CA GLY A 133 16.73 6.70 -25.34
C GLY A 133 16.36 5.33 -24.75
N HIS A 134 16.07 4.32 -25.58
CA HIS A 134 15.89 2.95 -25.07
C HIS A 134 17.13 2.41 -24.36
N VAL A 135 18.33 2.77 -24.81
CA VAL A 135 19.60 2.20 -24.30
C VAL A 135 20.59 3.24 -23.82
N HIS A 136 20.35 4.53 -24.09
CA HIS A 136 21.22 5.65 -23.72
C HIS A 136 20.48 6.68 -22.85
N GLY A 137 21.24 7.64 -22.33
CA GLY A 137 20.72 8.73 -21.48
C GLY A 137 20.86 8.45 -19.99
N THR A 138 20.34 9.35 -19.21
CA THR A 138 20.33 9.23 -17.74
C THR A 138 19.39 8.11 -17.29
N ASN A 139 18.28 7.96 -18.01
CA ASN A 139 17.23 7.01 -17.71
C ASN A 139 16.90 6.15 -18.94
N PRO A 140 17.66 5.08 -19.24
CA PRO A 140 17.38 4.21 -20.37
C PRO A 140 15.95 3.61 -20.28
N PHE A 141 15.12 3.83 -21.33
CA PHE A 141 13.70 3.45 -21.30
C PHE A 141 13.48 1.95 -21.13
N ALA A 142 14.44 1.15 -21.64
CA ALA A 142 14.41 -0.30 -21.49
C ALA A 142 14.62 -0.80 -20.05
N LYS A 143 15.02 0.10 -19.13
CA LYS A 143 15.26 -0.16 -17.71
C LYS A 143 14.43 0.77 -16.81
N CYS A 144 13.31 1.30 -17.31
CA CYS A 144 12.53 2.31 -16.59
C CYS A 144 11.99 1.83 -15.23
N ASP A 145 11.74 0.54 -15.07
CA ASP A 145 11.27 -0.11 -13.86
C ASP A 145 12.39 -0.42 -12.83
N TYR A 146 13.65 -0.50 -13.28
CA TYR A 146 14.79 -0.87 -12.41
C TYR A 146 15.01 0.07 -11.21
N PRO A 147 14.85 1.40 -11.33
CA PRO A 147 15.01 2.30 -10.19
C PRO A 147 14.01 2.05 -9.06
N CYS A 148 12.87 1.39 -9.33
CA CYS A 148 11.88 1.07 -8.32
C CYS A 148 12.25 -0.17 -7.47
N ILE A 149 13.06 -1.07 -8.00
CA ILE A 149 13.26 -2.41 -7.40
C ILE A 149 13.95 -2.37 -6.03
N PRO A 150 15.03 -1.59 -5.78
CA PRO A 150 15.72 -1.59 -4.49
C PRO A 150 14.79 -1.25 -3.31
N ALA A 151 14.07 -0.15 -3.42
CA ALA A 151 13.13 0.27 -2.39
C ALA A 151 11.99 -0.76 -2.19
N LEU A 152 11.44 -1.28 -3.28
CA LEU A 152 10.37 -2.28 -3.22
C LEU A 152 10.84 -3.58 -2.58
N LYS A 153 12.07 -4.04 -2.84
CA LYS A 153 12.64 -5.19 -2.14
C LYS A 153 12.63 -4.98 -0.63
N THR A 154 13.07 -3.81 -0.18
CA THR A 154 13.09 -3.47 1.26
C THR A 154 11.67 -3.39 1.83
N LEU A 155 10.75 -2.72 1.13
CA LEU A 155 9.37 -2.53 1.61
C LEU A 155 8.55 -3.82 1.66
N LEU A 156 8.90 -4.80 0.83
CA LEU A 156 8.22 -6.10 0.75
C LEU A 156 8.93 -7.21 1.54
N GLY A 157 10.12 -6.96 2.08
CA GLY A 157 10.96 -8.02 2.64
C GLY A 157 11.26 -9.10 1.60
N ALA A 158 11.59 -8.69 0.37
CA ALA A 158 11.79 -9.56 -0.78
C ALA A 158 13.27 -9.77 -1.09
N LYS A 159 13.61 -10.90 -1.74
CA LYS A 159 14.93 -11.20 -2.28
C LYS A 159 15.06 -10.83 -3.75
N ASP A 160 16.23 -11.10 -4.31
CA ASP A 160 16.51 -10.82 -5.71
C ASP A 160 15.53 -11.56 -6.64
N ASN A 161 15.07 -10.86 -7.68
CA ASN A 161 14.14 -11.34 -8.69
C ASN A 161 12.72 -11.68 -8.18
N GLU A 162 12.39 -11.44 -6.90
CA GLU A 162 11.04 -11.70 -6.39
C GLU A 162 10.06 -10.55 -6.64
N VAL A 163 10.54 -9.37 -7.08
CA VAL A 163 9.71 -8.18 -7.32
C VAL A 163 9.68 -7.83 -8.79
N GLY A 164 8.49 -7.58 -9.32
CA GLY A 164 8.27 -7.09 -10.68
C GLY A 164 7.38 -5.85 -10.69
N VAL A 165 7.78 -4.80 -11.44
CA VAL A 165 6.96 -3.61 -11.67
C VAL A 165 6.18 -3.81 -12.96
N MET A 166 4.87 -3.89 -12.87
CA MET A 166 4.00 -4.14 -14.01
C MET A 166 2.54 -3.78 -13.71
N ASN A 167 1.83 -3.36 -14.73
CA ASN A 167 0.40 -3.12 -14.79
C ASN A 167 -0.24 -2.45 -13.54
N GLN A 168 -1.55 -2.34 -13.54
CA GLN A 168 -2.36 -1.91 -12.41
C GLN A 168 -2.85 -3.12 -11.61
N LEU A 169 -3.27 -2.90 -10.37
CA LEU A 169 -3.63 -3.91 -9.39
C LEU A 169 -4.56 -5.00 -9.93
N SER A 170 -5.73 -4.64 -10.50
CA SER A 170 -6.71 -5.63 -10.97
C SER A 170 -6.18 -6.48 -12.12
N SER A 171 -5.36 -5.90 -13.00
CA SER A 171 -4.67 -6.67 -14.05
C SER A 171 -3.67 -7.65 -13.45
N ASN A 172 -2.91 -7.21 -12.44
CA ASN A 172 -1.95 -8.05 -11.74
C ASN A 172 -2.63 -9.20 -10.99
N ILE A 173 -3.79 -8.97 -10.36
CA ILE A 173 -4.61 -10.05 -9.76
C ILE A 173 -4.94 -11.10 -10.82
N HIS A 174 -5.45 -10.70 -12.00
CA HIS A 174 -5.76 -11.64 -13.07
C HIS A 174 -4.52 -12.41 -13.55
N PHE A 175 -3.40 -11.73 -13.78
CA PHE A 175 -2.17 -12.40 -14.25
C PHE A 175 -1.65 -13.41 -13.24
N MET A 176 -1.65 -13.07 -11.96
CA MET A 176 -1.22 -14.01 -10.93
C MET A 176 -2.20 -15.18 -10.80
N MET A 177 -3.51 -14.93 -10.87
CA MET A 177 -4.49 -16.02 -10.83
C MET A 177 -4.40 -16.96 -12.04
N ILE A 178 -4.07 -16.48 -13.24
CA ILE A 178 -3.83 -17.35 -14.41
C ILE A 178 -2.72 -18.35 -14.12
N SER A 179 -1.68 -17.96 -13.40
CA SER A 179 -0.55 -18.83 -13.09
C SER A 179 -0.81 -19.67 -11.82
N PHE A 180 -1.34 -19.08 -10.77
CA PHE A 180 -1.39 -19.65 -9.43
C PHE A 180 -2.75 -20.29 -9.06
N TYR A 181 -3.85 -19.86 -9.63
CA TYR A 181 -5.13 -20.52 -9.44
C TYR A 181 -5.24 -21.71 -10.41
N ARG A 182 -4.91 -22.90 -9.90
CA ARG A 182 -4.88 -24.18 -10.68
C ARG A 182 -5.97 -25.13 -10.16
N PRO A 183 -7.26 -24.86 -10.48
CA PRO A 183 -8.34 -25.67 -9.95
C PRO A 183 -8.37 -27.10 -10.55
N THR A 184 -8.75 -28.05 -9.70
CA THR A 184 -9.12 -29.42 -10.07
C THR A 184 -10.58 -29.68 -9.69
N LYS A 185 -11.11 -30.87 -9.98
CA LYS A 185 -12.48 -31.23 -9.57
C LYS A 185 -12.64 -31.26 -8.05
N GLU A 186 -11.59 -31.63 -7.33
CA GLU A 186 -11.60 -31.79 -5.87
C GLU A 186 -11.19 -30.51 -5.16
N ARG A 187 -10.30 -29.71 -5.79
CA ARG A 187 -9.69 -28.52 -5.23
C ARG A 187 -9.87 -27.35 -6.20
N PHE A 188 -10.95 -26.58 -6.06
CA PHE A 188 -11.29 -25.51 -7.01
C PHE A 188 -11.75 -24.22 -6.35
N LYS A 189 -11.89 -24.21 -5.02
CA LYS A 189 -12.42 -23.06 -4.31
C LYS A 189 -11.37 -21.98 -4.12
N ILE A 190 -11.84 -20.73 -4.00
CA ILE A 190 -11.06 -19.56 -3.61
C ILE A 190 -11.61 -19.00 -2.31
N LEU A 191 -10.73 -18.85 -1.30
CA LEU A 191 -11.05 -18.24 -0.03
C LEU A 191 -10.68 -16.76 -0.06
N TYR A 192 -11.63 -15.86 0.27
CA TYR A 192 -11.42 -14.42 0.38
C TYR A 192 -12.44 -13.78 1.33
N GLU A 193 -12.29 -12.47 1.66
CA GLU A 193 -13.17 -11.77 2.60
C GLU A 193 -14.54 -11.46 1.98
N ASP A 194 -15.62 -11.64 2.75
CA ASP A 194 -17.00 -11.28 2.36
C ASP A 194 -17.13 -9.82 1.90
N ARG A 195 -16.36 -8.92 2.51
CA ARG A 195 -16.28 -7.50 2.14
C ARG A 195 -14.94 -7.16 1.50
N ALA A 196 -14.43 -8.01 0.60
CA ALA A 196 -13.28 -7.67 -0.22
C ALA A 196 -13.57 -6.40 -1.05
N PHE A 197 -12.51 -5.70 -1.47
CA PHE A 197 -12.70 -4.59 -2.38
C PHE A 197 -13.42 -5.08 -3.65
N PRO A 198 -14.44 -4.36 -4.16
CA PRO A 198 -15.28 -4.89 -5.25
C PRO A 198 -14.51 -5.38 -6.47
N SER A 199 -13.40 -4.73 -6.83
CA SER A 199 -12.55 -5.16 -7.95
C SER A 199 -11.96 -6.55 -7.76
N ASP A 200 -11.57 -6.90 -6.54
CA ASP A 200 -11.01 -8.22 -6.21
C ASP A 200 -12.09 -9.30 -6.31
N GLY A 201 -13.27 -9.03 -5.76
CA GLY A 201 -14.42 -9.92 -5.90
C GLY A 201 -14.78 -10.15 -7.37
N TYR A 202 -14.78 -9.09 -8.20
CA TYR A 202 -15.03 -9.23 -9.65
C TYR A 202 -13.96 -10.06 -10.35
N ALA A 203 -12.69 -9.84 -10.03
CA ALA A 203 -11.58 -10.60 -10.59
C ALA A 203 -11.66 -12.08 -10.19
N ILE A 204 -11.91 -12.37 -8.92
CA ILE A 204 -12.09 -13.74 -8.39
C ILE A 204 -13.22 -14.45 -9.10
N HIS A 205 -14.42 -13.87 -9.12
CA HIS A 205 -15.58 -14.46 -9.80
C HIS A 205 -15.35 -14.64 -11.31
N SER A 206 -14.64 -13.69 -11.94
CA SER A 206 -14.28 -13.80 -13.36
C SER A 206 -13.35 -15.00 -13.61
N GLN A 207 -12.32 -15.18 -12.78
CA GLN A 207 -11.37 -16.29 -12.91
C GLN A 207 -12.02 -17.64 -12.61
N ILE A 208 -12.91 -17.71 -11.63
CA ILE A 208 -13.70 -18.93 -11.36
C ILE A 208 -14.48 -19.36 -12.60
N ARG A 209 -15.22 -18.42 -13.24
CA ARG A 209 -15.97 -18.68 -14.47
C ARG A 209 -15.05 -19.03 -15.65
N PHE A 210 -13.92 -18.36 -15.76
CA PHE A 210 -12.94 -18.62 -16.82
C PHE A 210 -12.40 -20.05 -16.77
N HIS A 211 -12.29 -20.62 -15.58
CA HIS A 211 -11.91 -22.01 -15.36
C HIS A 211 -13.10 -23.01 -15.40
N GLY A 212 -14.32 -22.56 -15.74
CA GLY A 212 -15.49 -23.42 -15.92
C GLY A 212 -16.22 -23.79 -14.63
N PHE A 213 -15.98 -23.10 -13.51
CA PHE A 213 -16.67 -23.33 -12.24
C PHE A 213 -17.74 -22.26 -11.96
N ASP A 214 -18.71 -22.61 -11.11
CA ASP A 214 -19.72 -21.67 -10.62
C ASP A 214 -19.19 -20.90 -9.39
N PRO A 215 -19.20 -19.55 -9.40
CA PRO A 215 -18.82 -18.76 -8.25
C PRO A 215 -19.64 -19.06 -6.98
N THR A 216 -20.89 -19.50 -7.11
CA THR A 216 -21.72 -19.84 -5.93
C THR A 216 -21.22 -21.08 -5.18
N GLU A 217 -20.46 -21.96 -5.85
CA GLU A 217 -19.87 -23.15 -5.26
C GLU A 217 -18.39 -22.97 -4.94
N ALA A 218 -17.68 -22.16 -5.76
CA ALA A 218 -16.25 -22.01 -5.70
C ALA A 218 -15.77 -20.84 -4.81
N ALA A 219 -16.61 -19.84 -4.54
CA ALA A 219 -16.27 -18.71 -3.69
C ALA A 219 -16.54 -19.03 -2.22
N VAL A 220 -15.50 -19.06 -1.40
CA VAL A 220 -15.60 -19.23 0.06
C VAL A 220 -15.36 -17.88 0.73
N LEU A 221 -16.38 -17.39 1.46
CA LEU A 221 -16.37 -16.06 2.04
C LEU A 221 -16.06 -16.10 3.54
N LEU A 222 -14.97 -15.44 3.93
CA LEU A 222 -14.67 -15.18 5.32
C LEU A 222 -15.54 -14.05 5.85
N LYS A 223 -16.24 -14.28 6.94
CA LYS A 223 -17.11 -13.30 7.60
C LYS A 223 -16.68 -13.08 9.03
N PRO A 224 -16.80 -11.85 9.56
CA PRO A 224 -16.67 -11.62 10.99
C PRO A 224 -17.81 -12.36 11.72
N ARG A 225 -17.60 -12.70 12.98
CA ARG A 225 -18.66 -13.24 13.85
C ARG A 225 -19.80 -12.24 13.99
N GLU A 226 -20.95 -12.73 14.40
CA GLU A 226 -22.10 -11.86 14.69
C GLU A 226 -21.73 -10.77 15.70
N ASN A 227 -22.09 -9.52 15.41
CA ASN A 227 -21.76 -8.31 16.18
C ASN A 227 -20.27 -7.94 16.23
N GLU A 228 -19.39 -8.60 15.46
CA GLU A 228 -18.00 -8.20 15.27
C GLU A 228 -17.80 -7.43 13.96
N THR A 229 -16.73 -6.67 13.87
CA THR A 229 -16.46 -5.80 12.73
C THR A 229 -15.27 -6.26 11.91
N TYR A 230 -14.41 -7.10 12.46
CA TYR A 230 -13.23 -7.66 11.81
C TYR A 230 -13.17 -9.19 11.97
N ILE A 231 -12.36 -9.83 11.14
CA ILE A 231 -12.26 -11.29 11.07
C ILE A 231 -11.14 -11.74 12.01
N ARG A 232 -11.41 -12.69 12.87
CA ARG A 232 -10.39 -13.24 13.77
C ARG A 232 -9.48 -14.21 13.02
N THR A 233 -8.19 -14.18 13.32
CA THR A 233 -7.22 -15.12 12.74
C THR A 233 -7.60 -16.56 13.03
N GLU A 234 -8.08 -16.86 14.24
CA GLU A 234 -8.50 -18.21 14.66
C GLU A 234 -9.60 -18.77 13.77
N ASP A 235 -10.57 -17.94 13.36
CA ASP A 235 -11.69 -18.37 12.49
C ASP A 235 -11.18 -18.70 11.07
N ILE A 236 -10.16 -17.98 10.59
CA ILE A 236 -9.51 -18.27 9.30
C ILE A 236 -8.78 -19.60 9.39
N LEU A 237 -8.04 -19.85 10.48
CA LEU A 237 -7.29 -21.08 10.68
C LEU A 237 -8.21 -22.29 10.82
N GLU A 238 -9.33 -22.15 11.54
CA GLU A 238 -10.34 -23.21 11.68
C GLU A 238 -10.97 -23.55 10.32
N LEU A 239 -11.39 -22.54 9.53
CA LEU A 239 -11.95 -22.73 8.20
C LEU A 239 -10.95 -23.44 7.27
N LEU A 240 -9.68 -23.02 7.30
CA LEU A 240 -8.63 -23.68 6.51
C LEU A 240 -8.44 -25.14 6.92
N LYS A 241 -8.48 -25.46 8.21
CA LYS A 241 -8.41 -26.83 8.71
C LYS A 241 -9.58 -27.68 8.24
N GLU A 242 -10.79 -27.14 8.24
CA GLU A 242 -12.01 -27.85 7.87
C GLU A 242 -12.19 -28.01 6.35
N GLN A 243 -11.89 -26.97 5.57
CA GLN A 243 -12.23 -26.89 4.15
C GLN A 243 -11.01 -26.77 3.23
N GLY A 244 -9.81 -26.59 3.74
CA GLY A 244 -8.61 -26.30 2.96
C GLY A 244 -8.32 -27.32 1.86
N GLN A 245 -8.72 -28.58 2.04
CA GLN A 245 -8.56 -29.63 1.01
C GLN A 245 -9.29 -29.29 -0.31
N SER A 246 -10.37 -28.51 -0.25
CA SER A 246 -11.14 -28.08 -1.44
C SER A 246 -10.74 -26.70 -1.96
N ILE A 247 -9.89 -25.96 -1.24
CA ILE A 247 -9.45 -24.61 -1.56
C ILE A 247 -8.16 -24.67 -2.39
N ALA A 248 -8.20 -24.13 -3.60
CA ALA A 248 -7.03 -24.04 -4.49
C ALA A 248 -6.21 -22.76 -4.19
N LEU A 249 -6.88 -21.66 -3.86
CA LEU A 249 -6.26 -20.35 -3.64
C LEU A 249 -6.88 -19.67 -2.42
N VAL A 250 -6.04 -19.15 -1.54
CA VAL A 250 -6.39 -18.14 -0.55
C VAL A 250 -5.92 -16.80 -1.09
N LEU A 251 -6.82 -15.84 -1.31
CA LEU A 251 -6.51 -14.51 -1.79
C LEU A 251 -7.16 -13.48 -0.88
N LEU A 252 -6.40 -12.95 0.05
CA LEU A 252 -6.85 -11.98 1.06
C LEU A 252 -6.15 -10.63 0.86
N SER A 253 -6.77 -9.57 1.34
CA SER A 253 -6.08 -8.29 1.47
C SER A 253 -5.08 -8.33 2.64
N GLY A 254 -3.89 -7.73 2.47
CA GLY A 254 -2.95 -7.58 3.59
C GLY A 254 -3.54 -6.69 4.67
N ILE A 255 -4.13 -5.55 4.25
CA ILE A 255 -4.95 -4.69 5.10
C ILE A 255 -6.32 -4.51 4.45
N GLN A 256 -7.35 -4.81 5.20
CA GLN A 256 -8.74 -4.72 4.75
C GLN A 256 -9.17 -3.25 4.58
N PHE A 257 -9.64 -2.89 3.39
CA PHE A 257 -9.87 -1.49 2.99
C PHE A 257 -10.95 -0.77 3.81
N TYR A 258 -11.98 -1.49 4.28
CA TYR A 258 -13.11 -0.92 4.99
C TYR A 258 -12.86 -0.79 6.49
N THR A 259 -12.31 -1.84 7.11
CA THR A 259 -12.05 -1.89 8.55
C THR A 259 -10.68 -1.35 8.95
N GLY A 260 -9.69 -1.40 8.05
CA GLY A 260 -8.29 -1.10 8.37
C GLY A 260 -7.56 -2.25 9.10
N GLN A 261 -8.20 -3.42 9.23
CA GLN A 261 -7.58 -4.61 9.83
C GLN A 261 -6.36 -5.07 9.05
N PHE A 262 -5.23 -5.25 9.70
CA PHE A 262 -4.04 -5.92 9.18
C PHE A 262 -4.10 -7.40 9.55
N PHE A 263 -4.12 -8.27 8.56
CA PHE A 263 -4.16 -9.71 8.75
C PHE A 263 -2.78 -10.26 9.12
N ASP A 264 -2.74 -11.34 9.91
CA ASP A 264 -1.50 -12.09 10.18
C ASP A 264 -1.11 -12.91 8.95
N ILE A 265 -0.45 -12.20 8.00
CA ILE A 265 -0.03 -12.77 6.71
C ILE A 265 0.78 -14.04 6.90
N LYS A 266 1.75 -14.03 7.82
CA LYS A 266 2.64 -15.17 8.08
C LYS A 266 1.87 -16.42 8.51
N THR A 267 1.06 -16.28 9.54
CA THR A 267 0.32 -17.42 10.13
C THR A 267 -0.70 -17.98 9.16
N ILE A 268 -1.43 -17.10 8.46
CA ILE A 268 -2.47 -17.51 7.49
C ILE A 268 -1.84 -18.18 6.27
N THR A 269 -0.73 -17.62 5.73
CA THR A 269 0.01 -18.22 4.62
C THR A 269 0.46 -19.64 4.96
N HIS A 270 1.09 -19.80 6.13
CA HIS A 270 1.56 -21.12 6.57
C HIS A 270 0.40 -22.12 6.71
N ALA A 271 -0.69 -21.73 7.34
CA ALA A 271 -1.87 -22.60 7.50
C ALA A 271 -2.50 -22.99 6.16
N ALA A 272 -2.60 -22.04 5.21
CA ALA A 272 -3.08 -22.32 3.86
C ALA A 272 -2.21 -23.35 3.13
N GLN A 273 -0.90 -23.16 3.17
CA GLN A 273 0.07 -24.05 2.54
C GLN A 273 0.10 -25.45 3.17
N GLN A 274 -0.09 -25.57 4.49
CA GLN A 274 -0.25 -26.87 5.16
C GLN A 274 -1.43 -27.68 4.62
N GLN A 275 -2.47 -27.00 4.14
CA GLN A 275 -3.63 -27.65 3.48
C GLN A 275 -3.41 -27.84 1.97
N GLY A 276 -2.26 -27.43 1.42
CA GLY A 276 -1.94 -27.48 0.00
C GLY A 276 -2.59 -26.38 -0.84
N CYS A 277 -3.06 -25.31 -0.21
CA CYS A 277 -3.53 -24.12 -0.90
C CYS A 277 -2.35 -23.26 -1.36
N VAL A 278 -2.53 -22.51 -2.43
CA VAL A 278 -1.69 -21.36 -2.76
C VAL A 278 -2.13 -20.15 -1.92
N ALA A 279 -1.20 -19.37 -1.39
CA ALA A 279 -1.48 -18.18 -0.61
C ALA A 279 -1.04 -16.91 -1.36
N GLY A 280 -2.01 -16.16 -1.89
CA GLY A 280 -1.84 -14.88 -2.55
C GLY A 280 -2.36 -13.72 -1.70
N TRP A 281 -1.77 -12.53 -1.87
CA TRP A 281 -2.13 -11.35 -1.08
C TRP A 281 -2.30 -10.10 -1.94
N ASP A 282 -3.41 -9.36 -1.74
CA ASP A 282 -3.53 -7.97 -2.20
C ASP A 282 -2.96 -7.03 -1.14
N LEU A 283 -1.86 -6.38 -1.46
CA LEU A 283 -1.14 -5.47 -0.56
C LEU A 283 -1.43 -3.99 -0.82
N ALA A 284 -2.52 -3.67 -1.53
CA ALA A 284 -2.87 -2.29 -1.89
C ALA A 284 -2.92 -1.33 -0.70
N HIS A 285 -3.29 -1.80 0.48
CA HIS A 285 -3.30 -1.01 1.72
C HIS A 285 -2.14 -1.32 2.67
N ALA A 286 -1.31 -2.33 2.37
CA ALA A 286 -0.24 -2.78 3.25
C ALA A 286 1.13 -2.24 2.87
N VAL A 287 1.49 -2.27 1.57
CA VAL A 287 2.80 -1.79 1.10
C VAL A 287 2.97 -0.29 1.37
N GLY A 288 4.11 0.08 1.98
CA GLY A 288 4.38 1.47 2.41
C GLY A 288 3.62 1.93 3.66
N ASN A 289 2.80 1.07 4.26
CA ASN A 289 2.00 1.34 5.45
C ASN A 289 2.47 0.55 6.67
N VAL A 290 2.81 -0.73 6.46
CA VAL A 290 3.31 -1.64 7.49
C VAL A 290 4.57 -2.35 7.00
N PRO A 291 5.49 -2.78 7.89
CA PRO A 291 6.59 -3.66 7.52
C PRO A 291 6.08 -4.99 6.99
N LEU A 292 6.69 -5.49 5.93
CA LEU A 292 6.38 -6.76 5.29
C LEU A 292 7.67 -7.58 5.13
N GLU A 293 7.55 -8.90 5.31
CA GLU A 293 8.65 -9.87 5.17
C GLU A 293 8.18 -11.06 4.32
N LEU A 294 7.74 -10.74 3.08
CA LEU A 294 7.02 -11.71 2.24
C LEU A 294 7.84 -12.95 1.93
N HIS A 295 9.17 -12.79 1.72
CA HIS A 295 10.06 -13.94 1.54
C HIS A 295 10.09 -14.82 2.77
N ASP A 296 10.39 -14.27 3.95
CA ASP A 296 10.51 -15.02 5.18
C ASP A 296 9.17 -15.56 5.69
N TRP A 297 8.06 -14.96 5.27
CA TRP A 297 6.71 -15.47 5.51
C TRP A 297 6.28 -16.53 4.49
N ASN A 298 7.12 -16.83 3.50
CA ASN A 298 6.90 -17.82 2.44
C ASN A 298 5.61 -17.57 1.63
N VAL A 299 5.26 -16.29 1.39
CA VAL A 299 4.10 -15.90 0.57
C VAL A 299 4.31 -16.38 -0.86
N ASP A 300 3.32 -17.07 -1.48
CA ASP A 300 3.49 -17.59 -2.84
C ASP A 300 3.55 -16.46 -3.87
N PHE A 301 2.59 -15.53 -3.81
CA PHE A 301 2.61 -14.31 -4.60
C PHE A 301 1.87 -13.17 -3.89
N ALA A 302 2.17 -11.96 -4.27
CA ALA A 302 1.41 -10.78 -3.86
C ALA A 302 1.30 -9.77 -5.00
N VAL A 303 0.29 -8.90 -4.93
CA VAL A 303 0.05 -7.82 -5.88
C VAL A 303 -0.19 -6.52 -5.12
N PHE A 304 0.16 -5.37 -5.72
CA PHE A 304 -0.07 -4.08 -5.08
C PHE A 304 -0.21 -2.94 -6.08
N CYS A 305 -0.93 -1.89 -5.69
CA CYS A 305 -0.90 -0.61 -6.37
C CYS A 305 0.06 0.36 -5.66
N SER A 306 0.52 1.38 -6.39
CA SER A 306 1.52 2.33 -5.88
C SER A 306 0.95 3.71 -5.54
N TYR A 307 -0.30 3.99 -5.92
CA TYR A 307 -0.86 5.34 -5.83
C TYR A 307 -1.48 5.71 -4.47
N LYS A 308 -1.60 4.73 -3.55
CA LYS A 308 -2.11 4.97 -2.19
C LYS A 308 -0.96 5.39 -1.26
N TYR A 309 -0.53 4.51 -0.36
CA TYR A 309 0.53 4.79 0.61
C TYR A 309 1.90 5.08 -0.04
N LEU A 310 2.15 4.54 -1.25
CA LEU A 310 3.40 4.81 -2.00
C LEU A 310 3.35 6.10 -2.84
N ASN A 311 2.28 6.89 -2.82
CA ASN A 311 2.20 8.28 -3.31
C ASN A 311 2.61 8.49 -4.79
N SER A 312 2.35 7.51 -5.68
CA SER A 312 2.82 7.58 -7.08
C SER A 312 1.81 8.18 -8.07
N GLY A 313 0.69 8.73 -7.57
CA GLY A 313 -0.35 9.35 -8.42
C GLY A 313 -1.38 8.36 -8.95
N ALA A 314 -2.59 8.86 -9.22
CA ALA A 314 -3.75 8.05 -9.57
C ALA A 314 -3.51 7.17 -10.81
N GLY A 315 -3.84 5.87 -10.70
CA GLY A 315 -3.70 4.90 -11.79
C GLY A 315 -2.26 4.53 -12.16
N CYS A 316 -1.28 4.92 -11.35
CA CYS A 316 0.13 4.56 -11.59
C CYS A 316 0.35 3.06 -11.60
N VAL A 317 1.43 2.65 -12.28
CA VAL A 317 1.88 1.26 -12.35
C VAL A 317 2.04 0.67 -10.94
N GLY A 318 1.58 -0.56 -10.77
CA GLY A 318 1.77 -1.32 -9.54
C GLY A 318 2.95 -2.28 -9.64
N GLY A 319 2.86 -3.34 -8.86
CA GLY A 319 3.86 -4.40 -8.89
C GLY A 319 3.31 -5.72 -8.40
N ILE A 320 4.17 -6.71 -8.54
CA ILE A 320 3.95 -8.08 -8.08
C ILE A 320 5.13 -8.55 -7.24
N PHE A 321 4.86 -9.47 -6.35
CA PHE A 321 5.85 -10.31 -5.69
C PHE A 321 5.60 -11.77 -6.08
N VAL A 322 6.64 -12.52 -6.39
CA VAL A 322 6.60 -13.96 -6.61
C VAL A 322 7.76 -14.60 -5.86
N HIS A 323 7.45 -15.52 -4.97
CA HIS A 323 8.47 -16.18 -4.15
C HIS A 323 9.42 -17.03 -5.00
N SER A 324 10.70 -17.02 -4.66
CA SER A 324 11.74 -17.78 -5.37
C SER A 324 11.51 -19.29 -5.45
N ASN A 325 10.72 -19.87 -4.54
CA ASN A 325 10.28 -21.28 -4.59
C ASN A 325 9.48 -21.63 -5.86
N HIS A 326 9.07 -20.62 -6.65
CA HIS A 326 8.29 -20.77 -7.87
C HIS A 326 9.08 -20.55 -9.15
N PHE A 327 10.36 -20.15 -9.08
CA PHE A 327 11.14 -19.78 -10.26
C PHE A 327 11.38 -20.94 -11.23
N ASP A 328 11.58 -22.14 -10.69
CA ASP A 328 11.84 -23.34 -11.50
C ASP A 328 10.56 -24.12 -11.86
N LYS A 329 9.38 -23.63 -11.42
CA LYS A 329 8.11 -24.30 -11.68
C LYS A 329 7.53 -23.88 -13.02
N GLN A 330 7.00 -24.84 -13.76
CA GLN A 330 6.30 -24.60 -15.01
C GLN A 330 4.85 -24.22 -14.74
N TYR A 331 4.58 -22.91 -14.68
CA TYR A 331 3.21 -22.39 -14.62
C TYR A 331 2.75 -21.94 -16.01
N PRO A 332 1.44 -21.98 -16.30
CA PRO A 332 0.90 -21.21 -17.41
C PRO A 332 1.13 -19.71 -17.17
N HIS A 333 1.56 -19.03 -18.20
CA HIS A 333 1.80 -17.60 -18.17
C HIS A 333 1.07 -16.91 -19.31
N LEU A 334 0.76 -15.64 -19.14
CA LEU A 334 0.51 -14.75 -20.27
C LEU A 334 1.85 -14.17 -20.70
N ASP A 335 2.34 -14.63 -21.85
CA ASP A 335 3.64 -14.25 -22.36
C ASP A 335 3.60 -12.93 -23.11
N GLY A 336 4.67 -12.16 -22.99
CA GLY A 336 4.84 -10.92 -23.72
C GLY A 336 6.30 -10.49 -23.81
N TRP A 337 6.56 -9.61 -24.75
CA TRP A 337 7.92 -9.22 -25.10
C TRP A 337 8.74 -8.75 -23.90
N TRP A 338 8.13 -8.01 -22.96
CA TRP A 338 8.85 -7.43 -21.82
C TRP A 338 9.25 -8.45 -20.75
N GLY A 339 8.67 -9.63 -20.80
CA GLY A 339 9.06 -10.77 -19.94
C GLY A 339 10.32 -11.50 -20.40
N ASN A 340 10.89 -11.16 -21.57
CA ASN A 340 12.19 -11.68 -21.97
C ASN A 340 13.31 -11.05 -21.16
N ARG A 341 14.44 -11.75 -21.03
CA ARG A 341 15.67 -11.22 -20.44
C ARG A 341 16.09 -9.94 -21.15
N TYR A 342 16.59 -8.98 -20.38
CA TYR A 342 17.01 -7.69 -20.92
C TYR A 342 18.07 -7.84 -22.02
N GLU A 343 19.03 -8.76 -21.87
CA GLU A 343 20.16 -8.99 -22.75
C GLU A 343 19.73 -9.43 -24.15
N THR A 344 18.66 -10.18 -24.26
CA THR A 344 18.15 -10.76 -25.51
C THR A 344 16.88 -10.09 -26.04
N ARG A 345 16.22 -9.26 -25.22
CA ARG A 345 14.93 -8.64 -25.54
C ARG A 345 14.93 -7.88 -26.85
N PHE A 346 15.98 -7.12 -27.14
CA PHE A 346 16.11 -6.31 -28.35
C PHE A 346 16.72 -7.05 -29.54
N GLU A 347 17.15 -8.30 -29.38
CA GLU A 347 17.61 -9.13 -30.50
C GLU A 347 16.46 -9.55 -31.41
N MET A 348 15.22 -9.38 -30.97
CA MET A 348 13.97 -9.73 -31.68
C MET A 348 13.99 -11.18 -32.23
N ARG A 349 14.69 -12.06 -31.52
CA ARG A 349 14.75 -13.47 -31.90
C ARG A 349 13.53 -14.19 -31.34
N PRO A 350 12.80 -14.93 -32.16
CA PRO A 350 11.82 -15.90 -31.66
C PRO A 350 12.57 -17.05 -31.00
N GLY A 351 12.57 -17.14 -29.65
CA GLY A 351 13.14 -18.23 -28.89
C GLY A 351 14.64 -18.52 -29.07
N LYS A 352 15.21 -19.32 -28.18
CA LYS A 352 16.59 -19.79 -28.31
C LYS A 352 16.75 -20.60 -29.59
N TYR A 353 17.34 -20.01 -30.63
CA TYR A 353 18.01 -20.80 -31.63
C TYR A 353 19.28 -21.39 -31.01
N ASN A 354 19.15 -22.57 -30.40
CA ASN A 354 20.30 -23.43 -30.20
C ASN A 354 20.78 -23.85 -31.61
N PHE A 355 21.84 -23.27 -32.09
CA PHE A 355 22.45 -23.57 -33.41
C PHE A 355 22.94 -25.04 -33.54
N GLN A 356 22.69 -25.89 -32.55
CA GLN A 356 23.06 -27.31 -32.49
C GLN A 356 21.88 -28.28 -32.49
N ILE A 357 20.64 -27.82 -32.55
CA ILE A 357 19.51 -28.75 -32.71
C ILE A 357 19.16 -28.77 -34.20
N GLU A 358 19.59 -29.83 -34.87
CA GLU A 358 19.03 -30.27 -36.14
C GLU A 358 17.50 -30.15 -36.07
N LYS A 359 16.92 -29.51 -37.12
CA LYS A 359 15.49 -29.28 -37.29
C LYS A 359 14.66 -30.50 -36.85
N ILE A 360 14.12 -30.49 -35.64
CA ILE A 360 12.96 -31.29 -35.37
C ILE A 360 11.75 -30.45 -35.82
N VAL A 361 11.43 -30.53 -37.10
CA VAL A 361 10.16 -30.05 -37.64
C VAL A 361 9.12 -31.08 -37.27
N ILE A 362 8.55 -30.96 -36.09
CA ILE A 362 7.33 -31.68 -35.71
C ILE A 362 6.17 -30.83 -36.24
N ASN A 363 5.52 -31.31 -37.29
CA ASN A 363 4.26 -30.79 -37.84
C ASN A 363 4.26 -29.33 -38.38
N ASN A 364 5.31 -28.83 -39.00
CA ASN A 364 5.34 -27.48 -39.60
C ASN A 364 5.01 -26.29 -38.67
N THR A 365 5.00 -26.47 -37.36
CA THR A 365 4.81 -25.39 -36.37
C THR A 365 6.17 -24.95 -35.86
N ILE A 366 6.51 -23.68 -36.10
CA ILE A 366 7.64 -23.01 -35.40
C ILE A 366 7.11 -22.70 -34.01
N GLU A 367 7.57 -23.43 -33.02
CA GLU A 367 7.31 -23.07 -31.64
C GLU A 367 8.19 -21.87 -31.29
N ILE A 368 7.55 -20.73 -30.98
CA ILE A 368 8.24 -19.52 -30.49
C ILE A 368 8.49 -19.70 -29.02
N GLU A 369 9.72 -20.03 -28.64
CA GLU A 369 10.11 -20.16 -27.24
C GLU A 369 10.60 -18.81 -26.71
N MET A 370 10.03 -18.34 -25.61
CA MET A 370 10.39 -17.10 -24.95
C MET A 370 11.66 -17.29 -24.09
N ASP A 371 12.68 -16.43 -24.26
CA ASP A 371 13.84 -16.36 -23.34
C ASP A 371 13.42 -15.60 -22.08
N ARG A 372 12.63 -16.28 -21.22
CA ARG A 372 11.97 -15.70 -20.06
C ARG A 372 12.98 -15.17 -19.04
N ASP A 373 12.75 -13.96 -18.55
CA ASP A 373 13.47 -13.37 -17.42
C ASP A 373 13.23 -14.15 -16.12
N THR A 374 14.15 -14.06 -15.18
CA THR A 374 14.09 -14.82 -13.94
C THR A 374 13.08 -14.21 -12.96
N GLY A 375 12.30 -15.05 -12.31
CA GLY A 375 11.41 -14.69 -11.21
C GLY A 375 10.24 -13.80 -11.63
N ALA A 376 9.89 -12.83 -10.81
CA ALA A 376 8.75 -11.94 -11.04
C ALA A 376 8.85 -11.15 -12.36
N CYS A 377 10.07 -10.85 -12.80
CA CYS A 377 10.29 -10.16 -14.09
C CYS A 377 9.84 -10.97 -15.30
N GLY A 378 9.84 -12.30 -15.22
CA GLY A 378 9.35 -13.20 -16.27
C GLY A 378 7.82 -13.16 -16.46
N PHE A 379 7.06 -12.57 -15.54
CA PHE A 379 5.62 -12.38 -15.64
C PHE A 379 5.20 -11.09 -16.37
N ARG A 380 6.16 -10.20 -16.67
CA ARG A 380 5.88 -8.97 -17.39
C ARG A 380 5.45 -9.25 -18.83
N VAL A 381 4.36 -8.62 -19.28
CA VAL A 381 3.83 -8.80 -20.63
C VAL A 381 4.30 -7.68 -21.54
N SER A 382 3.99 -6.43 -21.18
CA SER A 382 4.35 -5.23 -21.94
C SER A 382 5.31 -4.35 -21.15
N ASN A 383 6.01 -3.45 -21.86
CA ASN A 383 6.79 -2.42 -21.20
C ASN A 383 5.91 -1.52 -20.35
N PRO A 384 6.30 -1.23 -19.11
CA PRO A 384 5.58 -0.26 -18.29
C PRO A 384 5.77 1.16 -18.85
N SER A 385 4.85 2.06 -18.52
CA SER A 385 4.99 3.48 -18.89
C SER A 385 6.20 4.11 -18.22
N ILE A 386 7.09 4.70 -19.00
CA ILE A 386 8.29 5.38 -18.47
C ILE A 386 7.92 6.51 -17.52
N HIS A 387 6.84 7.27 -17.81
CA HIS A 387 6.38 8.35 -16.94
C HIS A 387 5.88 7.84 -15.60
N GLN A 388 5.14 6.72 -15.59
CA GLN A 388 4.66 6.11 -14.35
C GLN A 388 5.82 5.55 -13.52
N CYS A 389 6.79 4.92 -14.14
CA CYS A 389 8.00 4.45 -13.45
C CYS A 389 8.81 5.61 -12.88
N ALA A 390 8.93 6.74 -13.61
CA ALA A 390 9.60 7.95 -13.12
C ALA A 390 8.95 8.53 -11.86
N VAL A 391 7.62 8.60 -11.85
CA VAL A 391 6.84 9.05 -10.69
C VAL A 391 7.03 8.10 -9.52
N PHE A 392 6.92 6.80 -9.80
CA PHE A 392 7.01 5.77 -8.78
C PHE A 392 8.39 5.73 -8.13
N ALA A 393 9.46 5.73 -8.94
CA ALA A 393 10.83 5.76 -8.43
C ALA A 393 11.09 6.99 -7.55
N ALA A 394 10.66 8.19 -7.99
CA ALA A 394 10.81 9.41 -7.22
C ALA A 394 10.07 9.39 -5.87
N SER A 395 8.93 8.73 -5.80
CA SER A 395 8.23 8.53 -4.52
C SER A 395 8.96 7.54 -3.62
N LEU A 396 9.47 6.44 -4.19
CA LEU A 396 10.18 5.40 -3.44
C LEU A 396 11.49 5.89 -2.81
N GLU A 397 12.18 6.87 -3.41
CA GLU A 397 13.36 7.51 -2.81
C GLU A 397 13.07 8.05 -1.40
N ILE A 398 11.87 8.58 -1.14
CA ILE A 398 11.49 9.09 0.20
C ILE A 398 11.45 7.93 1.20
N PHE A 399 10.94 6.77 0.80
CA PHE A 399 10.90 5.59 1.66
C PHE A 399 12.29 5.03 1.96
N GLU A 400 13.22 5.07 1.00
CA GLU A 400 14.62 4.68 1.21
C GLU A 400 15.33 5.62 2.19
N GLU A 401 15.07 6.94 2.10
CA GLU A 401 15.65 7.95 2.98
C GLU A 401 15.15 7.82 4.42
N VAL A 402 13.87 7.54 4.62
CA VAL A 402 13.20 7.52 5.93
C VAL A 402 13.26 6.15 6.59
N GLY A 403 12.97 5.10 5.84
CA GLY A 403 12.81 3.73 6.31
C GLY A 403 11.42 3.41 6.87
N ILE A 404 10.92 2.21 6.55
CA ILE A 404 9.56 1.78 6.90
C ILE A 404 9.36 1.64 8.43
N ASP A 405 10.38 1.25 9.18
CA ASP A 405 10.30 1.06 10.64
C ASP A 405 9.99 2.38 11.37
N LYS A 406 10.62 3.49 10.97
CA LYS A 406 10.36 4.80 11.54
C LYS A 406 8.97 5.31 11.17
N LEU A 407 8.56 5.09 9.91
CA LEU A 407 7.19 5.40 9.46
C LEU A 407 6.17 4.60 10.26
N ARG A 408 6.41 3.33 10.50
CA ARG A 408 5.54 2.47 11.30
C ARG A 408 5.44 2.95 12.76
N ALA A 409 6.56 3.31 13.38
CA ALA A 409 6.59 3.83 14.75
C ALA A 409 5.74 5.11 14.87
N LYS A 410 5.92 6.07 13.97
CA LYS A 410 5.10 7.29 13.92
C LYS A 410 3.62 6.98 13.67
N SER A 411 3.31 6.08 12.72
CA SER A 411 1.95 5.68 12.40
C SER A 411 1.21 5.09 13.60
N LYS A 412 1.88 4.23 14.39
CA LYS A 412 1.31 3.67 15.63
C LYS A 412 0.98 4.77 16.64
N LEU A 413 1.86 5.75 16.81
CA LEU A 413 1.62 6.87 17.74
C LEU A 413 0.50 7.80 17.25
N LEU A 414 0.47 8.15 15.96
CA LEU A 414 -0.59 8.99 15.37
C LEU A 414 -1.97 8.34 15.53
N THR A 415 -2.08 7.04 15.20
CA THR A 415 -3.35 6.32 15.29
C THR A 415 -3.77 6.07 16.73
N GLN A 416 -2.83 5.84 17.65
CA GLN A 416 -3.13 5.69 19.06
C GLN A 416 -3.56 7.02 19.69
N TYR A 417 -2.92 8.12 19.31
CA TYR A 417 -3.29 9.45 19.76
C TYR A 417 -4.70 9.83 19.30
N LEU A 418 -5.01 9.55 18.03
CA LEU A 418 -6.36 9.75 17.49
C LEU A 418 -7.42 8.91 18.23
N GLN A 419 -7.16 7.62 18.43
CA GLN A 419 -8.04 6.74 19.19
C GLN A 419 -8.27 7.28 20.60
N TYR A 420 -7.19 7.63 21.30
CA TYR A 420 -7.27 8.17 22.67
C TYR A 420 -8.14 9.44 22.74
N LEU A 421 -7.95 10.39 21.81
CA LEU A 421 -8.74 11.61 21.77
C LEU A 421 -10.22 11.34 21.44
N ILE A 422 -10.53 10.43 20.52
CA ILE A 422 -11.93 10.03 20.23
C ILE A 422 -12.59 9.44 21.47
N GLU A 423 -11.93 8.50 22.15
CA GLU A 423 -12.47 7.82 23.31
C GLU A 423 -12.70 8.78 24.48
N ASN A 424 -11.79 9.73 24.74
CA ASN A 424 -11.84 10.58 25.94
C ASN A 424 -12.50 11.94 25.69
N GLU A 425 -12.44 12.50 24.47
CA GLU A 425 -12.93 13.84 24.18
C GLU A 425 -14.28 13.85 23.42
N ILE A 426 -14.56 12.80 22.62
CA ILE A 426 -15.80 12.69 21.86
C ILE A 426 -16.80 11.78 22.58
N ASN A 427 -16.42 10.53 22.87
CA ASN A 427 -17.35 9.54 23.37
C ASN A 427 -17.77 9.78 24.83
N GLN A 428 -16.94 10.46 25.62
CA GLN A 428 -17.26 10.86 27.00
C GLN A 428 -17.93 12.24 27.07
N SER A 429 -17.99 12.99 25.97
CA SER A 429 -18.68 14.29 25.98
C SER A 429 -20.20 14.12 26.10
N SER A 430 -20.87 15.19 26.54
CA SER A 430 -22.34 15.28 26.60
C SER A 430 -22.99 15.44 25.21
N ASN A 431 -22.22 15.58 24.16
CA ASN A 431 -22.71 15.70 22.78
C ASN A 431 -23.34 14.39 22.30
N ASN A 432 -24.32 14.50 21.39
CA ASN A 432 -24.98 13.34 20.81
C ASN A 432 -24.04 12.50 19.92
N LEU A 433 -22.98 13.10 19.36
CA LEU A 433 -22.01 12.39 18.51
C LEU A 433 -21.29 11.30 19.30
N LYS A 434 -21.40 10.07 18.83
CA LYS A 434 -20.63 8.92 19.30
C LYS A 434 -19.94 8.24 18.13
N ILE A 435 -18.71 7.79 18.34
CA ILE A 435 -17.85 7.18 17.34
C ILE A 435 -17.43 5.79 17.81
N GLN A 436 -17.84 4.77 17.08
CA GLN A 436 -17.31 3.42 17.22
C GLN A 436 -16.18 3.21 16.22
N LEU A 437 -14.97 2.92 16.69
CA LEU A 437 -13.90 2.46 15.84
C LEU A 437 -14.16 1.00 15.47
N ILE A 438 -14.33 0.72 14.17
CA ILE A 438 -14.48 -0.64 13.64
C ILE A 438 -13.15 -1.28 13.25
N THR A 439 -12.08 -0.49 13.27
CA THR A 439 -10.70 -0.96 13.15
C THR A 439 -10.27 -1.63 14.46
N PRO A 440 -9.47 -2.72 14.41
CA PRO A 440 -8.91 -3.33 15.61
C PRO A 440 -8.20 -2.31 16.52
N SER A 441 -8.43 -2.41 17.82
CA SER A 441 -7.81 -1.52 18.82
C SER A 441 -6.31 -1.80 19.00
N ASP A 442 -5.89 -3.05 18.75
CA ASP A 442 -4.50 -3.45 18.81
C ASP A 442 -3.70 -2.79 17.67
N PRO A 443 -2.67 -1.96 17.98
CA PRO A 443 -1.84 -1.32 16.98
C PRO A 443 -1.10 -2.28 16.03
N GLU A 444 -0.89 -3.53 16.43
CA GLU A 444 -0.25 -4.55 15.58
C GLU A 444 -1.22 -5.15 14.56
N GLN A 445 -2.52 -5.07 14.81
CA GLN A 445 -3.57 -5.58 13.92
C GLN A 445 -4.17 -4.49 13.01
N ARG A 446 -3.48 -3.35 12.82
CA ARG A 446 -3.93 -2.26 11.96
C ARG A 446 -2.78 -1.50 11.33
N GLY A 447 -3.06 -0.80 10.22
CA GLY A 447 -2.16 0.19 9.63
C GLY A 447 -2.48 1.61 10.12
N ALA A 448 -2.26 2.60 9.24
CA ALA A 448 -2.54 4.01 9.54
C ALA A 448 -4.03 4.37 9.47
N GLN A 449 -4.88 3.52 8.90
CA GLN A 449 -6.32 3.81 8.78
C GLN A 449 -7.07 3.49 10.08
N LEU A 450 -7.92 4.44 10.51
CA LEU A 450 -9.00 4.21 11.46
C LEU A 450 -10.35 4.45 10.79
N SER A 451 -11.26 3.52 10.99
CA SER A 451 -12.59 3.50 10.38
C SER A 451 -13.64 3.77 11.46
N MET A 452 -14.34 4.88 11.32
CA MET A 452 -15.26 5.43 12.30
C MET A 452 -16.71 5.19 11.89
N ARG A 453 -17.45 4.37 12.62
CA ARG A 453 -18.90 4.28 12.50
C ARG A 453 -19.53 5.35 13.37
N ILE A 454 -20.35 6.20 12.75
CA ILE A 454 -20.96 7.36 13.39
C ILE A 454 -22.34 7.00 13.92
N SER A 455 -22.66 7.46 15.12
CA SER A 455 -23.99 7.33 15.74
C SER A 455 -24.37 8.58 16.53
N GLY A 456 -25.66 8.74 16.80
CA GLY A 456 -26.22 9.90 17.51
C GLY A 456 -26.40 11.16 16.64
N VAL A 457 -25.78 11.20 15.46
CA VAL A 457 -25.92 12.26 14.44
C VAL A 457 -25.93 11.64 13.04
N ASP A 458 -26.32 12.44 12.03
CA ASP A 458 -26.28 12.05 10.63
C ASP A 458 -24.80 11.99 10.12
N GLY A 459 -24.30 10.80 9.84
CA GLY A 459 -22.92 10.59 9.41
C GLY A 459 -22.58 11.26 8.08
N LYS A 460 -23.55 11.37 7.14
CA LYS A 460 -23.34 12.07 5.86
C LYS A 460 -23.23 13.58 6.04
N LYS A 461 -24.06 14.14 6.92
CA LYS A 461 -23.96 15.56 7.28
C LYS A 461 -22.64 15.85 7.98
N LEU A 462 -22.22 15.00 8.92
CA LEU A 462 -20.92 15.13 9.57
C LEU A 462 -19.78 15.11 8.56
N PHE A 463 -19.78 14.15 7.64
CA PHE A 463 -18.79 14.05 6.57
C PHE A 463 -18.74 15.36 5.74
N ASN A 464 -19.88 15.88 5.29
CA ASN A 464 -19.94 17.11 4.51
C ASN A 464 -19.39 18.31 5.32
N GLU A 465 -19.70 18.43 6.60
CA GLU A 465 -19.18 19.51 7.46
C GLU A 465 -17.67 19.41 7.71
N LEU A 466 -17.15 18.20 7.84
CA LEU A 466 -15.72 17.98 7.93
C LEU A 466 -15.00 18.45 6.65
N GLU A 467 -15.55 18.11 5.46
CA GLU A 467 -15.00 18.59 4.20
C GLU A 467 -15.06 20.12 4.10
N ARG A 468 -16.17 20.75 4.45
CA ARG A 468 -16.31 22.23 4.50
C ARG A 468 -15.32 22.86 5.48
N SER A 469 -14.94 22.14 6.52
CA SER A 469 -13.95 22.58 7.50
C SER A 469 -12.49 22.29 7.08
N GLY A 470 -12.29 21.81 5.85
CA GLY A 470 -10.96 21.55 5.31
C GLY A 470 -10.35 20.20 5.70
N VAL A 471 -11.17 19.23 6.12
CA VAL A 471 -10.73 17.86 6.37
C VAL A 471 -11.04 16.99 5.15
N CYS A 472 -10.02 16.46 4.52
CA CYS A 472 -10.18 15.48 3.44
C CYS A 472 -10.23 14.08 4.05
N SER A 473 -11.42 13.47 4.03
CA SER A 473 -11.70 12.11 4.52
C SER A 473 -12.46 11.30 3.49
N ASP A 474 -12.81 10.06 3.77
CA ASP A 474 -13.49 9.17 2.82
C ASP A 474 -14.70 8.49 3.49
N LEU A 475 -15.90 8.70 2.93
CA LEU A 475 -17.13 8.06 3.37
C LEU A 475 -17.41 6.79 2.55
N ARG A 476 -17.51 5.66 3.23
CA ARG A 476 -17.92 4.38 2.64
C ARG A 476 -19.10 3.83 3.41
N ALA A 477 -20.25 3.73 2.75
CA ALA A 477 -21.51 3.32 3.37
C ALA A 477 -21.80 4.13 4.66
N ASP A 478 -21.67 3.51 5.84
CA ASP A 478 -21.95 4.07 7.16
C ASP A 478 -20.67 4.48 7.94
N VAL A 479 -19.51 4.44 7.29
CA VAL A 479 -18.21 4.62 7.95
C VAL A 479 -17.41 5.74 7.31
N ILE A 480 -16.93 6.68 8.13
CA ILE A 480 -15.91 7.67 7.73
C ILE A 480 -14.53 7.05 7.99
N ARG A 481 -13.72 6.92 6.94
CA ARG A 481 -12.36 6.42 7.02
C ARG A 481 -11.37 7.57 7.05
N ILE A 482 -10.44 7.50 7.96
CA ILE A 482 -9.35 8.46 8.10
C ILE A 482 -8.03 7.73 8.27
N ALA A 483 -6.99 8.23 7.64
CA ALA A 483 -5.65 7.64 7.72
C ALA A 483 -4.61 8.75 7.91
N PRO A 484 -4.17 9.01 9.15
CA PRO A 484 -3.06 9.90 9.41
C PRO A 484 -1.75 9.26 8.94
N ILE A 485 -1.32 9.65 7.74
CA ILE A 485 -0.13 9.10 7.08
C ILE A 485 1.14 9.70 7.69
N PRO A 486 2.09 8.88 8.17
CA PRO A 486 3.27 9.35 8.89
C PRO A 486 4.20 10.26 8.06
N LEU A 487 4.17 10.15 6.72
CA LEU A 487 4.98 10.97 5.83
C LEU A 487 4.58 12.46 5.82
N TYR A 488 3.28 12.77 6.00
CA TYR A 488 2.81 14.14 5.84
C TYR A 488 1.78 14.61 6.87
N ASN A 489 1.20 13.72 7.67
CA ASN A 489 0.33 14.14 8.77
C ASN A 489 1.12 14.35 10.06
N THR A 490 0.59 15.28 10.87
CA THR A 490 1.15 15.71 12.13
C THR A 490 0.23 15.35 13.30
N PHE A 491 0.74 15.42 14.53
CA PHE A 491 -0.10 15.27 15.72
C PHE A 491 -1.06 16.45 15.87
N MET A 492 -0.69 17.62 15.36
CA MET A 492 -1.60 18.78 15.29
C MET A 492 -2.76 18.54 14.31
N ASP A 493 -2.55 17.87 13.15
CA ASP A 493 -3.65 17.50 12.27
C ASP A 493 -4.67 16.62 13.02
N VAL A 494 -4.20 15.66 13.81
CA VAL A 494 -5.06 14.79 14.63
C VAL A 494 -5.81 15.57 15.69
N TYR A 495 -5.12 16.45 16.41
CA TYR A 495 -5.73 17.29 17.44
C TYR A 495 -6.80 18.22 16.84
N GLN A 496 -6.50 18.91 15.77
CA GLN A 496 -7.40 19.83 15.08
C GLN A 496 -8.65 19.11 14.57
N PHE A 497 -8.47 17.92 13.98
CA PHE A 497 -9.59 17.08 13.55
C PHE A 497 -10.54 16.76 14.69
N VAL A 498 -10.03 16.29 15.84
CA VAL A 498 -10.88 15.97 17.01
C VAL A 498 -11.51 17.24 17.60
N SER A 499 -10.81 18.36 17.59
CA SER A 499 -11.34 19.65 18.00
C SER A 499 -12.52 20.11 17.13
N LEU A 500 -12.43 19.89 15.82
CA LEU A 500 -13.55 20.13 14.89
C LEU A 500 -14.74 19.23 15.23
N LEU A 501 -14.53 17.94 15.46
CA LEU A 501 -15.62 17.00 15.86
C LEU A 501 -16.35 17.45 17.12
N LYS A 502 -15.68 18.14 18.06
CA LYS A 502 -16.30 18.68 19.28
C LYS A 502 -17.19 19.89 19.03
N THR A 503 -16.88 20.68 18.02
CA THR A 503 -17.49 22.01 17.76
C THR A 503 -18.50 22.00 16.61
N ILE A 504 -18.44 21.02 15.72
CA ILE A 504 -19.38 20.88 14.60
C ILE A 504 -20.80 20.71 15.14
N LYS A 505 -21.70 21.56 14.64
CA LYS A 505 -23.15 21.50 14.90
C LYS A 505 -23.83 20.79 13.73
N ILE A 506 -24.45 19.66 14.00
CA ILE A 506 -25.16 18.84 13.00
C ILE A 506 -26.64 18.73 13.34
#